data_43a6d10346994a756d73dc3e2e9b9b00
#
_entry.id   43a6d10346994a756d73dc3e2e9b9b00
#
_cell.length_a   1.000
_cell.length_b   1.000
_cell.length_c   1.000
_cell.angle_alpha   90.00
_cell.angle_beta   90.00
_cell.angle_gamma   90.00
#
_symmetry.space_group_name_H-M   'P 1'
#
loop_
_entity.id
_entity.type
_entity.pdbx_description
1 polymer ?
#
loop_
_entity_poly.entity_id
_entity_poly.type
_entity_poly.pdbx_seq_one_letter_code
_entity_poly.pdbx_strand_id
1 'polypeptide(L)'
;MKTAIPQFLILVLIVWFGSLQNTHAVNPPPDGGYPLGNTAEGEDALFSLTANGAANTAIGSHALFFNTTGDDNTAVGFVALNFNTTGSKNTALGFHALFSNQTGRANTATGFDALNDNTSGIQNTATGFGALERNETGSQNTAIGYGALSSNTTGVDNIAVGFAAGSALTTGSQNIDIASAGVAGERGTIRIGDLSQERTFIAGISGVAVTGSPVVVGAGGKLGVAASSQQFKDDIKPMEKASETILALKPVTFHYKKNIDPDRTAQFGLVAEDVEKINPDLVVHDQAGKPYSVRYDQVNAMLLNEFLKAHRRMEEQDATIARQQKQIDALASGLNKVSTQVELTKSAPQTVLNN
;
A
#
# COMPACT_ATOMS: atom_id res chain seq x y z
N MET A 1 -18.04 91.90 18.66
CA MET A 1 -17.15 91.02 19.45
C MET A 1 -16.48 90.03 18.50
N LYS A 2 -15.18 90.22 18.25
CA LYS A 2 -14.37 89.28 17.49
C LYS A 2 -13.80 88.29 18.51
N THR A 3 -14.26 87.08 18.50
CA THR A 3 -13.71 85.92 19.31
C THR A 3 -12.42 85.48 18.65
N ALA A 4 -11.27 85.89 19.21
CA ALA A 4 -9.98 85.36 18.84
C ALA A 4 -9.91 83.85 19.34
N ILE A 5 -9.76 82.89 18.44
CA ILE A 5 -9.43 81.53 18.78
C ILE A 5 -8.03 81.56 19.39
N PRO A 6 -7.81 81.05 20.60
CA PRO A 6 -6.50 81.15 21.24
C PRO A 6 -5.48 80.33 20.41
N GLN A 7 -4.38 80.98 20.06
CA GLN A 7 -3.26 80.41 19.29
C GLN A 7 -2.73 79.10 19.88
N PHE A 8 -2.97 78.87 21.17
CA PHE A 8 -2.63 77.60 21.86
C PHE A 8 -3.42 76.44 21.36
N LEU A 9 -4.68 76.64 20.95
CA LEU A 9 -5.51 75.54 20.42
C LEU A 9 -5.08 75.10 19.00
N ILE A 10 -4.58 76.04 18.20
CA ILE A 10 -4.03 75.78 16.87
C ILE A 10 -2.70 75.05 16.99
N LEU A 11 -1.86 75.33 17.97
CA LEU A 11 -0.58 74.66 18.19
C LEU A 11 -0.78 73.20 18.68
N VAL A 12 -1.74 73.00 19.56
CA VAL A 12 -2.11 71.67 20.03
C VAL A 12 -2.69 70.78 18.90
N LEU A 13 -3.51 71.37 18.01
CA LEU A 13 -4.03 70.68 16.84
C LEU A 13 -2.92 70.34 15.82
N ILE A 14 -1.95 71.27 15.59
CA ILE A 14 -0.82 70.98 14.69
C ILE A 14 0.12 69.93 15.28
N VAL A 15 0.37 69.97 16.60
CA VAL A 15 1.17 68.91 17.27
C VAL A 15 0.44 67.56 17.28
N TRP A 16 -0.90 67.56 17.42
CA TRP A 16 -1.69 66.33 17.40
C TRP A 16 -1.81 65.75 15.98
N PHE A 17 -1.91 66.57 14.93
CA PHE A 17 -1.84 66.12 13.53
C PHE A 17 -0.40 65.84 13.08
N GLY A 18 0.62 66.42 13.67
CA GLY A 18 2.03 66.13 13.38
C GLY A 18 2.57 64.87 14.06
N SER A 19 1.85 64.35 15.07
CA SER A 19 2.18 63.08 15.73
C SER A 19 1.34 61.91 15.22
N LEU A 20 0.56 62.05 14.15
CA LEU A 20 0.21 60.91 13.31
C LEU A 20 1.54 60.43 12.75
N GLN A 21 2.19 59.57 13.52
CA GLN A 21 3.29 58.79 13.02
C GLN A 21 2.84 58.17 11.68
N ASN A 22 3.56 58.45 10.64
CA ASN A 22 3.47 57.65 9.44
C ASN A 22 3.57 56.22 9.90
N THR A 23 2.44 55.55 10.07
CA THR A 23 2.41 54.11 10.10
C THR A 23 2.85 53.69 8.71
N HIS A 24 4.17 53.56 8.52
CA HIS A 24 4.69 52.94 7.33
C HIS A 24 4.17 51.50 7.40
N ALA A 25 3.01 51.28 6.80
CA ALA A 25 2.43 49.95 6.73
C ALA A 25 3.29 49.04 5.85
N VAL A 26 4.13 49.61 5.03
CA VAL A 26 4.97 48.91 4.05
C VAL A 26 6.25 49.72 3.76
N ASN A 27 7.38 49.04 3.67
CA ASN A 27 8.67 49.61 3.26
C ASN A 27 9.32 48.61 2.26
N PRO A 28 9.45 48.91 0.98
CA PRO A 28 9.06 50.16 0.30
C PRO A 28 7.54 50.35 0.17
N PRO A 29 7.07 51.57 -0.13
CA PRO A 29 5.63 51.88 -0.26
C PRO A 29 4.97 51.06 -1.39
N PRO A 30 3.68 50.68 -1.24
CA PRO A 30 2.95 49.87 -2.22
C PRO A 30 2.56 50.72 -3.41
N ASP A 31 3.29 50.72 -4.48
CA ASP A 31 2.85 51.54 -5.63
C ASP A 31 3.62 51.40 -6.90
N GLY A 32 4.08 50.32 -7.19
CA GLY A 32 4.60 50.27 -8.50
C GLY A 32 5.54 49.14 -8.79
N GLY A 33 5.56 48.76 -10.01
CA GLY A 33 6.41 47.68 -10.45
C GLY A 33 7.88 47.89 -10.07
N TYR A 34 8.39 47.06 -9.21
CA TYR A 34 9.82 46.92 -9.02
C TYR A 34 10.47 46.50 -10.34
N PRO A 35 11.76 46.87 -10.58
CA PRO A 35 12.46 46.43 -11.77
C PRO A 35 12.29 44.91 -12.03
N LEU A 36 12.28 44.53 -13.29
CA LEU A 36 12.20 43.13 -13.73
C LEU A 36 10.89 42.42 -13.39
N GLY A 37 9.78 43.16 -13.25
CA GLY A 37 8.46 42.55 -13.03
C GLY A 37 8.24 42.02 -11.62
N ASN A 38 8.98 42.50 -10.63
CA ASN A 38 8.78 42.13 -9.24
C ASN A 38 7.63 42.89 -8.59
N THR A 39 6.99 42.31 -7.59
CA THR A 39 5.97 42.93 -6.74
C THR A 39 6.34 42.69 -5.27
N ALA A 40 6.34 43.73 -4.44
CA ALA A 40 6.60 43.62 -3.01
C ALA A 40 5.61 44.47 -2.20
N GLU A 41 4.96 43.85 -1.22
CA GLU A 41 3.98 44.47 -0.31
C GLU A 41 4.21 43.96 1.12
N GLY A 42 4.59 44.80 2.01
CA GLY A 42 4.85 44.48 3.41
C GLY A 42 6.24 44.92 3.88
N GLU A 43 6.42 44.97 5.20
CA GLU A 43 7.70 45.38 5.80
C GLU A 43 8.82 44.44 5.32
N ASP A 44 9.86 45.02 4.73
CA ASP A 44 11.06 44.34 4.24
C ASP A 44 10.79 43.16 3.24
N ALA A 45 9.65 43.21 2.53
CA ALA A 45 9.40 42.26 1.45
C ALA A 45 10.42 42.47 0.31
N LEU A 46 11.05 41.38 -0.20
CA LEU A 46 12.12 41.41 -1.22
C LEU A 46 13.33 42.29 -0.85
N PHE A 47 13.65 42.43 0.42
CA PHE A 47 14.66 43.35 0.90
C PHE A 47 16.06 43.16 0.28
N SER A 48 16.49 41.94 0.13
CA SER A 48 17.86 41.57 -0.35
C SER A 48 17.98 41.37 -1.86
N LEU A 49 16.91 41.68 -2.64
CA LEU A 49 16.89 41.41 -4.08
C LEU A 49 18.00 42.18 -4.81
N THR A 50 18.77 41.45 -5.59
CA THR A 50 19.81 42.03 -6.48
C THR A 50 19.23 42.31 -7.87
N ALA A 51 20.03 42.97 -8.71
CA ALA A 51 19.61 43.35 -10.08
C ALA A 51 19.28 42.19 -11.03
N ASN A 52 19.49 40.95 -10.61
CA ASN A 52 19.26 39.75 -11.44
C ASN A 52 17.98 38.97 -11.08
N GLY A 53 17.36 39.19 -9.92
CA GLY A 53 16.14 38.53 -9.54
C GLY A 53 14.91 39.15 -10.22
N ALA A 54 14.12 38.32 -10.90
CA ALA A 54 13.00 38.77 -11.75
C ALA A 54 11.68 38.02 -11.44
N ALA A 55 10.57 38.66 -11.80
CA ALA A 55 9.23 38.07 -11.77
C ALA A 55 8.83 37.48 -10.39
N ASN A 56 9.30 38.06 -9.29
CA ASN A 56 8.93 37.63 -7.94
C ASN A 56 7.72 38.40 -7.43
N THR A 57 6.84 37.75 -6.69
CA THR A 57 5.75 38.35 -5.95
C THR A 57 5.93 38.07 -4.47
N ALA A 58 6.10 39.09 -3.64
CA ALA A 58 6.23 39.00 -2.18
C ALA A 58 5.17 39.86 -1.49
N ILE A 59 4.26 39.24 -0.78
CA ILE A 59 3.18 39.90 -0.06
C ILE A 59 3.18 39.44 1.40
N GLY A 60 3.57 40.29 2.30
CA GLY A 60 3.67 40.02 3.73
C GLY A 60 5.00 40.47 4.30
N SER A 61 5.04 40.78 5.62
CA SER A 61 6.28 41.16 6.28
C SER A 61 7.34 40.07 6.14
N HIS A 62 8.53 40.45 5.69
CA HIS A 62 9.71 39.61 5.44
C HIS A 62 9.48 38.47 4.42
N ALA A 63 8.48 38.57 3.55
CA ALA A 63 8.30 37.63 2.45
C ALA A 63 9.47 37.79 1.45
N LEU A 64 10.13 36.66 1.07
CA LEU A 64 11.32 36.64 0.20
C LEU A 64 12.46 37.57 0.68
N PHE A 65 12.62 37.77 1.99
CA PHE A 65 13.54 38.74 2.57
C PHE A 65 14.99 38.55 2.09
N PHE A 66 15.52 37.31 2.11
CA PHE A 66 16.91 37.03 1.71
C PHE A 66 17.04 36.62 0.21
N ASN A 67 16.01 36.81 -0.61
CA ASN A 67 16.10 36.48 -2.03
C ASN A 67 17.10 37.39 -2.74
N THR A 68 18.13 36.80 -3.34
CA THR A 68 19.18 37.56 -4.05
C THR A 68 19.03 37.52 -5.57
N THR A 69 18.97 36.29 -6.13
CA THR A 69 18.91 36.05 -7.59
C THR A 69 17.83 35.06 -7.98
N GLY A 70 16.98 34.60 -7.04
CA GLY A 70 15.88 33.71 -7.35
C GLY A 70 14.82 34.39 -8.21
N ASP A 71 14.31 33.69 -9.22
CA ASP A 71 13.31 34.17 -10.17
C ASP A 71 11.99 33.43 -10.04
N ASP A 72 10.92 34.05 -10.55
CA ASP A 72 9.60 33.41 -10.70
C ASP A 72 9.02 32.88 -9.36
N ASN A 73 9.35 33.47 -8.23
CA ASN A 73 8.83 33.04 -6.93
C ASN A 73 7.58 33.85 -6.54
N THR A 74 6.60 33.15 -5.95
CA THR A 74 5.42 33.76 -5.34
C THR A 74 5.39 33.44 -3.85
N ALA A 75 5.49 34.45 -2.99
CA ALA A 75 5.43 34.36 -1.54
C ALA A 75 4.32 35.23 -0.98
N VAL A 76 3.32 34.65 -0.36
CA VAL A 76 2.21 35.36 0.26
C VAL A 76 2.04 34.86 1.69
N GLY A 77 2.38 35.70 2.65
CA GLY A 77 2.30 35.40 4.07
C GLY A 77 3.48 35.95 4.85
N PHE A 78 3.35 36.03 6.17
CA PHE A 78 4.43 36.46 7.07
C PHE A 78 5.59 35.48 6.95
N VAL A 79 6.79 35.93 6.62
CA VAL A 79 8.05 35.21 6.40
C VAL A 79 7.95 34.04 5.41
N ALA A 80 7.02 34.09 4.46
CA ALA A 80 6.96 33.12 3.39
C ALA A 80 8.22 33.20 2.50
N LEU A 81 8.89 32.05 2.20
CA LEU A 81 10.16 31.99 1.46
C LEU A 81 11.26 32.89 2.02
N ASN A 82 11.27 33.15 3.32
CA ASN A 82 12.15 34.14 3.95
C ASN A 82 13.64 33.91 3.62
N PHE A 83 14.15 32.71 3.80
CA PHE A 83 15.57 32.36 3.57
C PHE A 83 15.90 31.93 2.13
N ASN A 84 14.99 32.14 1.19
CA ASN A 84 15.31 31.86 -0.22
C ASN A 84 16.47 32.75 -0.68
N THR A 85 17.48 32.15 -1.28
CA THR A 85 18.63 32.92 -1.82
C THR A 85 18.65 32.90 -3.35
N THR A 86 18.68 31.70 -3.94
CA THR A 86 18.78 31.47 -5.39
C THR A 86 17.70 30.52 -5.91
N GLY A 87 16.82 30.04 -5.02
CA GLY A 87 15.71 29.18 -5.39
C GLY A 87 14.73 29.88 -6.32
N SER A 88 14.21 29.20 -7.32
CA SER A 88 13.35 29.77 -8.35
C SER A 88 12.11 28.93 -8.60
N LYS A 89 11.05 29.57 -9.11
CA LYS A 89 9.77 28.91 -9.46
C LYS A 89 9.07 28.28 -8.27
N ASN A 90 9.21 28.87 -7.09
CA ASN A 90 8.53 28.40 -5.89
C ASN A 90 7.24 29.19 -5.65
N THR A 91 6.22 28.53 -5.14
CA THR A 91 4.99 29.14 -4.66
C THR A 91 4.82 28.85 -3.18
N ALA A 92 4.80 29.86 -2.33
CA ALA A 92 4.60 29.75 -0.90
C ALA A 92 3.39 30.61 -0.48
N LEU A 93 2.35 29.98 0.01
CA LEU A 93 1.14 30.62 0.47
C LEU A 93 0.81 30.20 1.91
N GLY A 94 1.11 31.05 2.85
CA GLY A 94 0.88 30.83 4.28
C GLY A 94 2.02 31.33 5.16
N PHE A 95 1.76 31.41 6.48
CA PHE A 95 2.77 31.69 7.49
C PHE A 95 3.86 30.63 7.43
N HIS A 96 5.16 31.01 7.38
CA HIS A 96 6.32 30.12 7.30
C HIS A 96 6.32 29.11 6.12
N ALA A 97 5.49 29.29 5.11
CA ALA A 97 5.52 28.39 3.95
C ALA A 97 6.88 28.52 3.24
N LEU A 98 7.61 27.39 3.05
CA LEU A 98 8.97 27.33 2.47
C LEU A 98 9.99 28.24 3.20
N PHE A 99 9.84 28.42 4.50
CA PHE A 99 10.63 29.38 5.28
C PHE A 99 12.15 29.21 5.11
N SER A 100 12.67 28.00 5.23
CA SER A 100 14.11 27.69 5.19
C SER A 100 14.66 27.43 3.79
N ASN A 101 13.86 27.59 2.74
CA ASN A 101 14.29 27.28 1.36
C ASN A 101 15.47 28.17 0.96
N GLN A 102 16.57 27.61 0.55
CA GLN A 102 17.73 28.37 0.10
C GLN A 102 17.91 28.29 -1.42
N THR A 103 17.98 27.07 -1.94
CA THR A 103 18.27 26.80 -3.35
C THR A 103 17.23 25.91 -4.03
N GLY A 104 16.24 25.41 -3.26
CA GLY A 104 15.16 24.59 -3.76
C GLY A 104 14.34 25.29 -4.84
N ARG A 105 13.83 24.54 -5.82
CA ARG A 105 13.08 25.11 -6.94
C ARG A 105 11.88 24.28 -7.34
N ALA A 106 10.91 24.97 -7.97
CA ALA A 106 9.67 24.37 -8.43
C ALA A 106 8.88 23.69 -7.29
N ASN A 107 8.93 24.23 -6.08
CA ASN A 107 8.15 23.77 -4.95
C ASN A 107 6.86 24.58 -4.81
N THR A 108 5.78 23.91 -4.41
CA THR A 108 4.50 24.53 -4.07
C THR A 108 4.17 24.22 -2.61
N ALA A 109 4.06 25.23 -1.77
CA ALA A 109 3.69 25.11 -0.36
C ALA A 109 2.46 25.98 -0.07
N THR A 110 1.38 25.37 0.37
CA THR A 110 0.14 26.07 0.74
C THR A 110 -0.30 25.62 2.12
N GLY A 111 -0.19 26.47 3.10
CA GLY A 111 -0.55 26.22 4.49
C GLY A 111 0.48 26.75 5.46
N PHE A 112 0.11 26.78 6.76
CA PHE A 112 1.00 27.10 7.86
C PHE A 112 2.10 26.04 7.95
N ASP A 113 3.39 26.42 8.02
CA ASP A 113 4.58 25.56 8.06
C ASP A 113 4.67 24.48 6.94
N ALA A 114 3.98 24.70 5.82
CA ALA A 114 4.13 23.79 4.68
C ALA A 114 5.55 23.91 4.08
N LEU A 115 6.30 22.79 3.96
CA LEU A 115 7.70 22.75 3.51
C LEU A 115 8.64 23.67 4.31
N ASN A 116 8.39 23.87 5.60
CA ASN A 116 9.12 24.83 6.44
C ASN A 116 10.64 24.63 6.38
N ASP A 117 11.13 23.40 6.59
CA ASP A 117 12.56 23.09 6.71
C ASP A 117 13.22 22.76 5.36
N ASN A 118 12.52 22.94 4.23
CA ASN A 118 13.10 22.62 2.92
C ASN A 118 14.31 23.53 2.65
N THR A 119 15.48 22.97 2.44
CA THR A 119 16.69 23.74 2.11
C THR A 119 17.02 23.71 0.62
N SER A 120 17.02 22.54 0.02
CA SER A 120 17.42 22.33 -1.38
C SER A 120 16.53 21.36 -2.16
N GLY A 121 15.52 20.75 -1.51
CA GLY A 121 14.56 19.87 -2.17
C GLY A 121 13.82 20.56 -3.32
N ILE A 122 13.54 19.83 -4.38
CA ILE A 122 12.94 20.37 -5.60
C ILE A 122 11.64 19.62 -5.97
N GLN A 123 10.77 20.32 -6.70
CA GLN A 123 9.55 19.72 -7.28
C GLN A 123 8.62 19.07 -6.22
N ASN A 124 8.56 19.63 -5.02
CA ASN A 124 7.65 19.16 -3.99
C ASN A 124 6.33 19.94 -4.04
N THR A 125 5.23 19.28 -3.75
CA THR A 125 3.92 19.88 -3.55
C THR A 125 3.43 19.56 -2.14
N ALA A 126 3.23 20.59 -1.32
CA ALA A 126 2.71 20.49 0.04
C ALA A 126 1.46 21.38 0.20
N THR A 127 0.33 20.76 0.52
CA THR A 127 -0.92 21.48 0.76
C THR A 127 -1.54 21.03 2.08
N GLY A 128 -1.53 21.89 3.06
CA GLY A 128 -2.05 21.62 4.41
C GLY A 128 -1.11 22.16 5.49
N PHE A 129 -1.63 22.24 6.73
CA PHE A 129 -0.82 22.59 7.90
C PHE A 129 0.29 21.55 8.10
N GLY A 130 1.56 21.96 8.17
CA GLY A 130 2.71 21.09 8.41
C GLY A 130 2.92 19.98 7.35
N ALA A 131 2.35 20.14 6.15
CA ALA A 131 2.62 19.20 5.07
C ALA A 131 4.08 19.31 4.63
N LEU A 132 4.84 18.18 4.62
CA LEU A 132 6.28 18.15 4.35
C LEU A 132 7.10 19.08 5.26
N GLU A 133 6.66 19.36 6.47
CA GLU A 133 7.27 20.33 7.39
C GLU A 133 8.78 20.14 7.52
N ARG A 134 9.25 18.90 7.75
CA ARG A 134 10.66 18.56 7.99
C ARG A 134 11.44 18.15 6.75
N ASN A 135 10.91 18.39 5.56
CA ASN A 135 11.64 18.04 4.33
C ASN A 135 12.88 18.90 4.19
N GLU A 136 14.06 18.34 4.22
CA GLU A 136 15.32 19.08 4.07
C GLU A 136 15.78 19.08 2.60
N THR A 137 15.95 17.90 2.02
CA THR A 137 16.49 17.71 0.67
C THR A 137 15.65 16.78 -0.21
N GLY A 138 14.58 16.18 0.36
CA GLY A 138 13.65 15.33 -0.36
C GLY A 138 13.03 16.05 -1.55
N SER A 139 12.80 15.33 -2.63
CA SER A 139 12.34 15.92 -3.90
C SER A 139 11.22 15.11 -4.51
N GLN A 140 10.42 15.77 -5.38
CA GLN A 140 9.35 15.09 -6.12
C GLN A 140 8.27 14.46 -5.21
N ASN A 141 8.07 15.02 -4.02
CA ASN A 141 7.06 14.54 -3.09
C ASN A 141 5.75 15.32 -3.26
N THR A 142 4.62 14.65 -3.10
CA THR A 142 3.29 15.25 -3.07
C THR A 142 2.63 14.93 -1.74
N ALA A 143 2.34 15.95 -0.94
CA ALA A 143 1.69 15.85 0.35
C ALA A 143 0.44 16.73 0.40
N ILE A 144 -0.73 16.13 0.55
CA ILE A 144 -2.01 16.83 0.61
C ILE A 144 -2.75 16.41 1.88
N GLY A 145 -2.86 17.31 2.83
CA GLY A 145 -3.54 17.09 4.11
C GLY A 145 -2.74 17.62 5.29
N TYR A 146 -3.40 17.75 6.45
CA TYR A 146 -2.74 18.12 7.71
C TYR A 146 -1.65 17.11 8.04
N GLY A 147 -0.40 17.56 8.23
CA GLY A 147 0.73 16.72 8.59
C GLY A 147 1.09 15.61 7.59
N ALA A 148 0.63 15.70 6.35
CA ALA A 148 1.01 14.73 5.32
C ALA A 148 2.52 14.80 5.08
N LEU A 149 3.23 13.65 5.12
CA LEU A 149 4.70 13.53 5.02
C LEU A 149 5.48 14.43 5.98
N SER A 150 4.91 14.79 7.14
CA SER A 150 5.51 15.77 8.07
C SER A 150 6.89 15.36 8.61
N SER A 151 7.21 14.07 8.65
CA SER A 151 8.52 13.55 9.11
C SER A 151 9.51 13.26 7.98
N ASN A 152 9.13 13.46 6.71
CA ASN A 152 10.02 13.20 5.59
C ASN A 152 11.21 14.17 5.64
N THR A 153 12.44 13.67 5.54
CA THR A 153 13.65 14.48 5.51
C THR A 153 14.35 14.46 4.16
N THR A 154 14.62 13.27 3.64
CA THR A 154 15.38 13.07 2.39
C THR A 154 14.67 12.14 1.39
N GLY A 155 13.51 11.58 1.75
CA GLY A 155 12.75 10.69 0.88
C GLY A 155 12.30 11.39 -0.41
N VAL A 156 12.27 10.64 -1.51
CA VAL A 156 11.91 11.16 -2.84
C VAL A 156 10.76 10.38 -3.46
N ASP A 157 10.04 11.01 -4.39
CA ASP A 157 8.95 10.37 -5.15
C ASP A 157 7.83 9.79 -4.27
N ASN A 158 7.52 10.39 -3.12
CA ASN A 158 6.43 9.94 -2.26
C ASN A 158 5.14 10.73 -2.54
N ILE A 159 4.01 10.05 -2.51
CA ILE A 159 2.67 10.63 -2.62
C ILE A 159 1.91 10.31 -1.33
N ALA A 160 1.44 11.33 -0.62
CA ALA A 160 0.63 11.17 0.59
C ALA A 160 -0.61 12.05 0.54
N VAL A 161 -1.78 11.44 0.67
CA VAL A 161 -3.08 12.14 0.60
C VAL A 161 -3.93 11.76 1.81
N GLY A 162 -4.30 12.76 2.60
CA GLY A 162 -5.13 12.60 3.79
C GLY A 162 -4.47 13.12 5.07
N PHE A 163 -5.23 13.15 6.18
CA PHE A 163 -4.74 13.51 7.50
C PHE A 163 -3.60 12.59 7.92
N ALA A 164 -2.44 13.16 8.24
CA ALA A 164 -1.23 12.44 8.64
C ALA A 164 -0.79 11.30 7.70
N ALA A 165 -1.22 11.34 6.43
CA ALA A 165 -0.79 10.34 5.45
C ALA A 165 0.74 10.40 5.26
N GLY A 166 1.41 9.26 5.25
CA GLY A 166 2.86 9.16 5.13
C GLY A 166 3.65 9.78 6.30
N SER A 167 3.00 10.13 7.43
CA SER A 167 3.65 10.83 8.55
C SER A 167 4.77 10.04 9.23
N ALA A 168 4.80 8.72 9.09
CA ALA A 168 5.87 7.87 9.59
C ALA A 168 7.06 7.74 8.63
N LEU A 169 6.92 8.14 7.36
CA LEU A 169 8.02 8.13 6.39
C LEU A 169 9.08 9.17 6.75
N THR A 170 10.35 8.78 6.76
CA THR A 170 11.49 9.67 7.05
C THR A 170 12.43 9.80 5.87
N THR A 171 13.01 8.70 5.42
CA THR A 171 13.97 8.60 4.31
C THR A 171 13.50 7.65 3.20
N GLY A 172 12.34 7.02 3.40
CA GLY A 172 11.72 6.12 2.43
C GLY A 172 11.33 6.83 1.15
N SER A 173 11.32 6.12 0.04
CA SER A 173 11.08 6.70 -1.29
C SER A 173 10.14 5.85 -2.13
N GLN A 174 9.48 6.49 -3.12
CA GLN A 174 8.60 5.81 -4.06
C GLN A 174 7.38 5.15 -3.39
N ASN A 175 6.85 5.77 -2.33
CA ASN A 175 5.67 5.27 -1.63
C ASN A 175 4.42 6.07 -2.00
N ILE A 176 3.28 5.41 -1.95
CA ILE A 176 1.95 6.04 -2.09
C ILE A 176 1.15 5.70 -0.85
N ASP A 177 0.87 6.71 -0.02
CA ASP A 177 0.09 6.59 1.21
C ASP A 177 -1.21 7.40 1.09
N ILE A 178 -2.34 6.73 1.01
CA ILE A 178 -3.67 7.36 1.02
C ILE A 178 -4.35 7.00 2.33
N ALA A 179 -4.56 7.99 3.20
CA ALA A 179 -5.12 7.81 4.54
C ALA A 179 -4.37 6.73 5.37
N SER A 180 -3.08 6.60 5.17
CA SER A 180 -2.19 5.67 5.86
C SER A 180 -0.95 6.42 6.36
N ALA A 181 -0.52 6.18 7.58
CA ALA A 181 0.69 6.80 8.11
C ALA A 181 2.00 6.31 7.44
N GLY A 182 1.95 5.22 6.69
CA GLY A 182 3.16 4.58 6.15
C GLY A 182 3.98 3.86 7.23
N VAL A 183 5.18 3.43 6.87
CA VAL A 183 6.17 2.82 7.78
C VAL A 183 7.54 3.45 7.55
N ALA A 184 8.24 3.79 8.64
CA ALA A 184 9.55 4.43 8.56
C ALA A 184 10.53 3.62 7.70
N GLY A 185 11.16 4.29 6.72
CA GLY A 185 12.18 3.69 5.87
C GLY A 185 11.69 2.73 4.78
N GLU A 186 10.36 2.50 4.65
CA GLU A 186 9.85 1.65 3.58
C GLU A 186 10.03 2.29 2.19
N ARG A 187 10.02 1.46 1.16
CA ARG A 187 10.24 1.89 -0.22
C ARG A 187 9.37 1.12 -1.20
N GLY A 188 8.86 1.84 -2.21
CA GLY A 188 8.11 1.22 -3.31
C GLY A 188 6.81 0.58 -2.86
N THR A 189 6.15 1.14 -1.84
CA THR A 189 4.95 0.57 -1.23
C THR A 189 3.73 1.44 -1.51
N ILE A 190 2.61 0.81 -1.81
CA ILE A 190 1.29 1.47 -1.89
C ILE A 190 0.48 1.03 -0.68
N ARG A 191 0.02 2.00 0.12
CA ARG A 191 -0.87 1.80 1.25
C ARG A 191 -2.14 2.63 1.06
N ILE A 192 -3.29 2.01 1.18
CA ILE A 192 -4.59 2.68 1.09
C ILE A 192 -5.38 2.32 2.34
N GLY A 193 -5.64 3.31 3.18
CA GLY A 193 -6.33 3.14 4.46
C GLY A 193 -5.46 2.59 5.58
N ASP A 194 -6.06 2.48 6.74
CA ASP A 194 -5.51 1.90 7.97
C ASP A 194 -6.46 0.83 8.54
N LEU A 195 -6.26 0.42 9.78
CA LEU A 195 -7.08 -0.60 10.44
C LEU A 195 -8.52 -0.16 10.76
N SER A 196 -8.88 1.10 10.51
CA SER A 196 -10.25 1.60 10.72
C SER A 196 -11.19 1.31 9.55
N GLN A 197 -10.66 0.98 8.37
CA GLN A 197 -11.46 0.63 7.20
C GLN A 197 -11.92 -0.83 7.28
N GLU A 198 -13.23 -1.04 7.38
CA GLU A 198 -13.84 -2.37 7.43
C GLU A 198 -14.09 -3.00 6.05
N ARG A 199 -14.16 -2.19 5.00
CA ARG A 199 -14.53 -2.64 3.65
C ARG A 199 -13.75 -1.89 2.58
N THR A 200 -13.36 -2.60 1.52
CA THR A 200 -12.74 -2.02 0.34
C THR A 200 -13.57 -2.34 -0.90
N PHE A 201 -13.98 -1.32 -1.65
CA PHE A 201 -14.69 -1.45 -2.91
C PHE A 201 -13.79 -0.91 -4.03
N ILE A 202 -13.50 -1.76 -4.99
CA ILE A 202 -12.72 -1.38 -6.18
C ILE A 202 -13.60 -1.62 -7.41
N ALA A 203 -14.03 -0.55 -8.08
CA ALA A 203 -14.84 -0.65 -9.27
C ALA A 203 -14.08 -1.29 -10.45
N GLY A 204 -14.79 -1.97 -11.33
CA GLY A 204 -14.23 -2.53 -12.56
C GLY A 204 -13.48 -3.86 -12.38
N ILE A 205 -13.42 -4.46 -11.19
CA ILE A 205 -12.85 -5.80 -10.99
C ILE A 205 -13.84 -6.89 -11.41
N SER A 206 -15.10 -6.76 -10.99
CA SER A 206 -16.15 -7.72 -11.33
C SER A 206 -16.60 -7.58 -12.78
N GLY A 207 -16.76 -8.70 -13.48
CA GLY A 207 -17.25 -8.73 -14.86
C GLY A 207 -16.19 -8.49 -15.94
N VAL A 208 -14.93 -8.30 -15.57
CA VAL A 208 -13.81 -8.18 -16.52
C VAL A 208 -13.09 -9.53 -16.65
N ALA A 209 -13.09 -10.09 -17.86
CA ALA A 209 -12.36 -11.32 -18.14
C ALA A 209 -10.86 -11.02 -18.28
N VAL A 210 -10.05 -11.68 -17.47
CA VAL A 210 -8.59 -11.58 -17.50
C VAL A 210 -7.95 -12.98 -17.47
N THR A 211 -6.77 -13.11 -18.04
CA THR A 211 -5.90 -14.28 -17.89
C THR A 211 -4.76 -13.89 -16.93
N GLY A 212 -4.36 -14.79 -16.04
CA GLY A 212 -3.27 -14.53 -15.08
C GLY A 212 -3.30 -15.46 -13.88
N SER A 213 -2.46 -15.13 -12.89
CA SER A 213 -2.41 -15.85 -11.61
C SER A 213 -3.41 -15.26 -10.61
N PRO A 214 -4.05 -16.10 -9.78
CA PRO A 214 -4.88 -15.62 -8.67
C PRO A 214 -4.10 -14.70 -7.73
N VAL A 215 -4.72 -13.62 -7.29
CA VAL A 215 -4.17 -12.74 -6.27
C VAL A 215 -4.56 -13.27 -4.90
N VAL A 216 -3.61 -13.35 -4.00
CA VAL A 216 -3.81 -13.73 -2.60
C VAL A 216 -3.56 -12.54 -1.68
N VAL A 217 -4.24 -12.53 -0.53
CA VAL A 217 -4.03 -11.57 0.54
C VAL A 217 -3.10 -12.20 1.58
N GLY A 218 -1.92 -11.63 1.76
CA GLY A 218 -0.97 -12.02 2.79
C GLY A 218 -1.20 -11.30 4.12
N ALA A 219 -0.30 -11.52 5.08
CA ALA A 219 -0.34 -10.86 6.37
C ALA A 219 -0.29 -9.32 6.22
N GLY A 220 -1.07 -8.61 7.04
CA GLY A 220 -1.17 -7.15 7.00
C GLY A 220 -1.86 -6.59 5.75
N GLY A 221 -2.66 -7.39 5.02
CA GLY A 221 -3.40 -6.95 3.84
C GLY A 221 -2.57 -6.84 2.55
N LYS A 222 -1.34 -7.35 2.53
CA LYS A 222 -0.49 -7.32 1.34
C LYS A 222 -1.07 -8.18 0.21
N LEU A 223 -1.29 -7.58 -0.95
CA LEU A 223 -1.73 -8.29 -2.15
C LEU A 223 -0.53 -8.84 -2.93
N GLY A 224 -0.67 -10.07 -3.45
CA GLY A 224 0.38 -10.69 -4.24
C GLY A 224 -0.06 -12.01 -4.86
N VAL A 225 0.83 -12.66 -5.59
CA VAL A 225 0.64 -14.01 -6.12
C VAL A 225 1.40 -14.99 -5.23
N ALA A 226 0.76 -16.13 -4.88
CA ALA A 226 1.41 -17.16 -4.10
C ALA A 226 2.62 -17.74 -4.87
N ALA A 227 3.82 -17.49 -4.33
CA ALA A 227 5.06 -17.96 -4.95
C ALA A 227 5.20 -19.49 -4.78
N SER A 228 5.53 -20.21 -5.86
CA SER A 228 5.75 -21.66 -5.85
C SER A 228 7.14 -22.07 -6.29
N SER A 229 7.98 -21.14 -6.76
CA SER A 229 9.36 -21.42 -7.17
C SER A 229 10.22 -21.89 -5.99
N GLN A 230 11.15 -22.81 -6.27
CA GLN A 230 12.11 -23.34 -5.30
C GLN A 230 12.95 -22.22 -4.63
N GLN A 231 13.24 -21.12 -5.34
CA GLN A 231 14.00 -19.98 -4.80
C GLN A 231 13.33 -19.31 -3.57
N PHE A 232 12.04 -19.58 -3.32
CA PHE A 232 11.28 -19.02 -2.19
C PHE A 232 10.94 -20.06 -1.12
N LYS A 233 11.53 -21.28 -1.19
CA LYS A 233 11.18 -22.39 -0.31
C LYS A 233 12.43 -23.03 0.26
N ASP A 234 12.42 -23.24 1.56
CA ASP A 234 13.43 -24.02 2.27
C ASP A 234 12.89 -25.40 2.66
N ASP A 235 13.76 -26.33 3.02
CA ASP A 235 13.43 -27.67 3.55
C ASP A 235 12.43 -28.48 2.69
N ILE A 236 12.56 -28.45 1.37
CA ILE A 236 11.69 -29.18 0.46
C ILE A 236 11.88 -30.68 0.64
N LYS A 237 10.81 -31.38 1.08
CA LYS A 237 10.79 -32.81 1.35
C LYS A 237 9.53 -33.43 0.73
N PRO A 238 9.57 -34.75 0.36
CA PRO A 238 8.36 -35.50 0.00
C PRO A 238 7.32 -35.42 1.13
N MET A 239 6.04 -35.32 0.75
CA MET A 239 4.95 -35.16 1.71
C MET A 239 4.64 -36.41 2.53
N GLU A 240 4.95 -37.58 1.98
CA GLU A 240 4.77 -38.90 2.63
C GLU A 240 3.41 -39.07 3.33
N LYS A 241 3.43 -39.29 4.67
CA LYS A 241 2.22 -39.46 5.47
C LYS A 241 1.51 -38.17 5.87
N ALA A 242 2.15 -37.03 5.68
CA ALA A 242 1.57 -35.75 6.09
C ALA A 242 0.22 -35.43 5.41
N SER A 243 0.00 -35.97 4.20
CA SER A 243 -1.27 -35.83 3.47
C SER A 243 -2.42 -36.69 4.00
N GLU A 244 -2.16 -37.70 4.81
CA GLU A 244 -3.21 -38.64 5.28
C GLU A 244 -4.26 -37.93 6.15
N THR A 245 -3.92 -36.80 6.74
CA THR A 245 -4.84 -36.01 7.55
C THR A 245 -6.07 -35.51 6.77
N ILE A 246 -5.97 -35.34 5.44
CA ILE A 246 -7.12 -34.94 4.62
C ILE A 246 -8.24 -35.95 4.58
N LEU A 247 -7.93 -37.23 4.81
CA LEU A 247 -8.92 -38.33 4.82
C LEU A 247 -9.90 -38.23 6.01
N ALA A 248 -9.55 -37.43 7.04
CA ALA A 248 -10.40 -37.16 8.17
C ALA A 248 -11.24 -35.87 7.98
N LEU A 249 -10.98 -35.07 6.96
CA LEU A 249 -11.74 -33.83 6.67
C LEU A 249 -13.17 -34.17 6.24
N LYS A 250 -14.12 -33.34 6.60
CA LYS A 250 -15.55 -33.51 6.32
C LYS A 250 -16.06 -32.39 5.40
N PRO A 251 -16.15 -32.62 4.09
CA PRO A 251 -16.77 -31.67 3.17
C PRO A 251 -18.26 -31.47 3.51
N VAL A 252 -18.72 -30.24 3.43
CA VAL A 252 -20.08 -29.83 3.75
C VAL A 252 -20.69 -28.98 2.63
N THR A 253 -22.01 -28.93 2.57
CA THR A 253 -22.77 -27.92 1.82
C THR A 253 -23.27 -26.88 2.81
N PHE A 254 -23.22 -25.58 2.42
CA PHE A 254 -23.67 -24.51 3.29
C PHE A 254 -24.19 -23.31 2.50
N HIS A 255 -24.77 -22.35 3.22
CA HIS A 255 -25.09 -21.02 2.69
C HIS A 255 -24.47 -19.97 3.62
N TYR A 256 -23.91 -18.93 3.06
CA TYR A 256 -23.51 -17.77 3.88
C TYR A 256 -24.72 -17.12 4.57
N LYS A 257 -24.48 -16.44 5.67
CA LYS A 257 -25.50 -15.62 6.34
C LYS A 257 -25.99 -14.52 5.41
N LYS A 258 -27.24 -14.11 5.51
CA LYS A 258 -27.87 -13.11 4.61
C LYS A 258 -27.14 -11.76 4.56
N ASN A 259 -26.44 -11.38 5.59
CA ASN A 259 -25.63 -10.15 5.61
C ASN A 259 -24.32 -10.26 4.80
N ILE A 260 -23.92 -11.48 4.41
CA ILE A 260 -22.73 -11.76 3.58
C ILE A 260 -23.17 -12.08 2.14
N ASP A 261 -24.14 -12.98 1.99
CA ASP A 261 -24.75 -13.37 0.72
C ASP A 261 -26.28 -13.27 0.84
N PRO A 262 -26.89 -12.17 0.37
CA PRO A 262 -28.35 -11.99 0.40
C PRO A 262 -29.12 -13.06 -0.38
N ASP A 263 -28.55 -13.56 -1.49
CA ASP A 263 -29.15 -14.54 -2.39
C ASP A 263 -29.06 -15.97 -1.85
N ARG A 264 -28.25 -16.17 -0.81
CA ARG A 264 -28.02 -17.47 -0.18
C ARG A 264 -27.68 -18.57 -1.18
N THR A 265 -26.72 -18.29 -2.05
CA THR A 265 -26.21 -19.26 -3.02
C THR A 265 -25.63 -20.48 -2.30
N ALA A 266 -26.02 -21.68 -2.72
CA ALA A 266 -25.47 -22.91 -2.16
C ALA A 266 -23.97 -23.02 -2.43
N GLN A 267 -23.19 -23.34 -1.39
CA GLN A 267 -21.74 -23.44 -1.41
C GLN A 267 -21.30 -24.84 -0.97
N PHE A 268 -20.09 -25.20 -1.37
CA PHE A 268 -19.41 -26.43 -0.97
C PHE A 268 -18.06 -26.08 -0.36
N GLY A 269 -17.68 -26.72 0.74
CA GLY A 269 -16.42 -26.44 1.36
C GLY A 269 -16.18 -27.19 2.65
N LEU A 270 -15.29 -26.63 3.47
CA LEU A 270 -14.90 -27.14 4.79
C LEU A 270 -15.19 -26.08 5.84
N VAL A 271 -15.47 -26.51 7.07
CA VAL A 271 -15.63 -25.63 8.23
C VAL A 271 -14.26 -25.46 8.90
N ALA A 272 -13.77 -24.24 9.00
CA ALA A 272 -12.41 -23.96 9.49
C ALA A 272 -12.18 -24.51 10.93
N GLU A 273 -13.15 -24.38 11.81
CA GLU A 273 -13.10 -24.89 13.18
C GLU A 273 -13.02 -26.44 13.26
N ASP A 274 -13.57 -27.15 12.27
CA ASP A 274 -13.48 -28.60 12.22
C ASP A 274 -12.14 -29.04 11.59
N VAL A 275 -11.65 -28.29 10.62
CA VAL A 275 -10.30 -28.51 10.03
C VAL A 275 -9.22 -28.29 11.09
N GLU A 276 -9.34 -27.26 11.93
CA GLU A 276 -8.38 -26.95 12.99
C GLU A 276 -8.19 -28.11 13.99
N LYS A 277 -9.27 -28.81 14.35
CA LYS A 277 -9.21 -29.98 15.24
C LYS A 277 -8.42 -31.16 14.63
N ILE A 278 -8.33 -31.22 13.30
CA ILE A 278 -7.67 -32.29 12.57
C ILE A 278 -6.22 -31.89 12.22
N ASN A 279 -6.05 -30.71 11.65
CA ASN A 279 -4.76 -30.16 11.27
C ASN A 279 -4.80 -28.62 11.29
N PRO A 280 -4.29 -27.98 12.34
CA PRO A 280 -4.29 -26.53 12.48
C PRO A 280 -3.46 -25.81 11.40
N ASP A 281 -2.47 -26.46 10.79
CA ASP A 281 -1.64 -25.87 9.74
C ASP A 281 -2.44 -25.56 8.45
N LEU A 282 -3.60 -26.20 8.29
CA LEU A 282 -4.52 -25.97 7.17
C LEU A 282 -5.48 -24.80 7.40
N VAL A 283 -5.39 -24.10 8.54
CA VAL A 283 -6.29 -23.01 8.91
C VAL A 283 -5.59 -21.66 8.85
N VAL A 284 -6.30 -20.66 8.35
CA VAL A 284 -5.94 -19.24 8.46
C VAL A 284 -6.74 -18.65 9.61
N HIS A 285 -6.08 -17.95 10.51
CA HIS A 285 -6.70 -17.28 11.64
C HIS A 285 -6.91 -15.79 11.36
N ASP A 286 -7.91 -15.19 11.99
CA ASP A 286 -8.11 -13.75 12.00
C ASP A 286 -7.13 -13.05 12.97
N GLN A 287 -7.22 -11.71 13.07
CA GLN A 287 -6.38 -10.92 13.97
C GLN A 287 -6.58 -11.25 15.47
N ALA A 288 -7.73 -11.81 15.82
CA ALA A 288 -8.04 -12.26 17.19
C ALA A 288 -7.61 -13.71 17.44
N GLY A 289 -6.97 -14.38 16.48
CA GLY A 289 -6.52 -15.77 16.59
C GLY A 289 -7.64 -16.79 16.42
N LYS A 290 -8.80 -16.41 15.88
CA LYS A 290 -9.91 -17.35 15.62
C LYS A 290 -9.81 -17.95 14.23
N PRO A 291 -10.21 -19.23 14.04
CA PRO A 291 -10.31 -19.85 12.72
C PRO A 291 -11.16 -18.98 11.78
N TYR A 292 -10.61 -18.64 10.61
CA TYR A 292 -11.26 -17.74 9.65
C TYR A 292 -11.45 -18.38 8.27
N SER A 293 -10.44 -19.11 7.78
CA SER A 293 -10.50 -19.73 6.47
C SER A 293 -9.64 -21.01 6.41
N VAL A 294 -9.83 -21.79 5.35
CA VAL A 294 -9.04 -23.01 5.07
C VAL A 294 -8.05 -22.74 3.93
N ARG A 295 -6.84 -23.27 4.05
CA ARG A 295 -5.80 -23.21 3.00
C ARG A 295 -6.07 -24.23 1.90
N TYR A 296 -7.08 -23.98 1.07
CA TYR A 296 -7.52 -24.93 0.03
C TYR A 296 -6.43 -25.27 -0.99
N ASP A 297 -5.49 -24.39 -1.27
CA ASP A 297 -4.32 -24.62 -2.09
C ASP A 297 -3.44 -25.75 -1.55
N GLN A 298 -3.25 -25.81 -0.23
CA GLN A 298 -2.51 -26.88 0.44
C GLN A 298 -3.30 -28.19 0.44
N VAL A 299 -4.60 -28.13 0.68
CA VAL A 299 -5.49 -29.30 0.57
C VAL A 299 -5.40 -29.93 -0.81
N ASN A 300 -5.37 -29.16 -1.88
CA ASN A 300 -5.23 -29.66 -3.24
C ASN A 300 -3.89 -30.42 -3.47
N ALA A 301 -2.78 -29.92 -2.93
CA ALA A 301 -1.49 -30.59 -3.01
C ALA A 301 -1.50 -31.93 -2.24
N MET A 302 -2.15 -31.97 -1.07
CA MET A 302 -2.32 -33.20 -0.28
C MET A 302 -3.23 -34.23 -0.98
N LEU A 303 -4.32 -33.77 -1.60
CA LEU A 303 -5.21 -34.62 -2.41
C LEU A 303 -4.44 -35.27 -3.55
N LEU A 304 -3.59 -34.52 -4.26
CA LEU A 304 -2.76 -35.06 -5.32
C LEU A 304 -1.84 -36.16 -4.78
N ASN A 305 -1.22 -36.00 -3.62
CA ASN A 305 -0.36 -37.03 -3.01
C ASN A 305 -1.15 -38.30 -2.65
N GLU A 306 -2.33 -38.19 -2.07
CA GLU A 306 -3.18 -39.32 -1.75
C GLU A 306 -3.70 -40.04 -3.03
N PHE A 307 -4.07 -39.26 -4.05
CA PHE A 307 -4.45 -39.81 -5.35
C PHE A 307 -3.32 -40.63 -5.97
N LEU A 308 -2.09 -40.13 -5.96
CA LEU A 308 -0.91 -40.88 -6.47
C LEU A 308 -0.60 -42.13 -5.66
N LYS A 309 -0.82 -42.11 -4.33
CA LYS A 309 -0.71 -43.31 -3.50
C LYS A 309 -1.80 -44.34 -3.85
N ALA A 310 -3.05 -43.89 -4.00
CA ALA A 310 -4.16 -44.77 -4.39
C ALA A 310 -3.93 -45.38 -5.77
N HIS A 311 -3.45 -44.58 -6.73
CA HIS A 311 -3.15 -45.07 -8.08
C HIS A 311 -2.08 -46.16 -8.07
N ARG A 312 -0.98 -45.97 -7.35
CA ARG A 312 0.05 -47.03 -7.20
C ARG A 312 -0.50 -48.31 -6.57
N ARG A 313 -1.37 -48.22 -5.55
CA ARG A 313 -2.02 -49.39 -4.95
C ARG A 313 -2.93 -50.11 -5.94
N MET A 314 -3.66 -49.40 -6.79
CA MET A 314 -4.48 -49.99 -7.84
C MET A 314 -3.61 -50.76 -8.84
N GLU A 315 -2.49 -50.22 -9.31
CA GLU A 315 -1.56 -50.89 -10.22
C GLU A 315 -0.99 -52.18 -9.59
N GLU A 316 -0.63 -52.13 -8.30
CA GLU A 316 -0.16 -53.32 -7.56
C GLU A 316 -1.27 -54.41 -7.41
N GLN A 317 -2.51 -53.98 -7.18
CA GLN A 317 -3.68 -54.84 -7.12
C GLN A 317 -3.96 -55.51 -8.48
N ASP A 318 -3.95 -54.74 -9.56
CA ASP A 318 -4.14 -55.25 -10.92
C ASP A 318 -3.08 -56.26 -11.30
N ALA A 319 -1.80 -56.01 -10.97
CA ALA A 319 -0.72 -56.99 -11.17
C ALA A 319 -0.92 -58.27 -10.34
N THR A 320 -1.48 -58.11 -9.14
CA THR A 320 -1.79 -59.27 -8.27
C THR A 320 -2.96 -60.06 -8.82
N ILE A 321 -4.04 -59.41 -9.26
CA ILE A 321 -5.21 -60.06 -9.90
C ILE A 321 -4.77 -60.81 -11.16
N ALA A 322 -3.95 -60.18 -12.01
CA ALA A 322 -3.44 -60.83 -13.23
C ALA A 322 -2.60 -62.10 -12.90
N ARG A 323 -1.82 -62.09 -11.81
CA ARG A 323 -1.06 -63.25 -11.34
C ARG A 323 -1.99 -64.35 -10.81
N GLN A 324 -2.97 -63.98 -10.00
CA GLN A 324 -3.99 -64.89 -9.48
C GLN A 324 -4.79 -65.54 -10.61
N GLN A 325 -5.18 -64.74 -11.63
CA GLN A 325 -5.90 -65.31 -12.79
C GLN A 325 -5.08 -66.39 -13.53
N LYS A 326 -3.79 -66.13 -13.77
CA LYS A 326 -2.90 -67.16 -14.35
C LYS A 326 -2.80 -68.39 -13.51
N GLN A 327 -2.81 -68.25 -12.17
CA GLN A 327 -2.81 -69.42 -11.27
C GLN A 327 -4.14 -70.21 -11.35
N ILE A 328 -5.27 -69.49 -11.39
CA ILE A 328 -6.60 -70.08 -11.55
C ILE A 328 -6.69 -70.87 -12.88
N ASP A 329 -6.24 -70.28 -13.97
CA ASP A 329 -6.24 -70.94 -15.30
C ASP A 329 -5.38 -72.17 -15.32
N ALA A 330 -4.20 -72.14 -14.68
CA ALA A 330 -3.33 -73.26 -14.55
C ALA A 330 -3.96 -74.40 -13.69
N LEU A 331 -4.60 -74.05 -12.58
CA LEU A 331 -5.32 -75.00 -11.72
C LEU A 331 -6.53 -75.64 -12.44
N ALA A 332 -7.32 -74.83 -13.15
CA ALA A 332 -8.45 -75.27 -13.95
C ALA A 332 -7.99 -76.25 -15.04
N SER A 333 -6.88 -75.95 -15.73
CA SER A 333 -6.27 -76.82 -16.72
C SER A 333 -5.79 -78.14 -16.08
N GLY A 334 -5.16 -78.07 -14.90
CA GLY A 334 -4.74 -79.22 -14.11
C GLY A 334 -5.92 -80.14 -13.70
N LEU A 335 -6.98 -79.54 -13.19
CA LEU A 335 -8.21 -80.25 -12.79
C LEU A 335 -8.88 -80.95 -13.97
N ASN A 336 -8.98 -80.31 -15.13
CA ASN A 336 -9.50 -80.87 -16.35
C ASN A 336 -8.68 -82.11 -16.78
N LYS A 337 -7.34 -82.07 -16.71
CA LYS A 337 -6.46 -83.21 -17.01
C LYS A 337 -6.70 -84.41 -16.05
N VAL A 338 -6.81 -84.07 -14.74
CA VAL A 338 -7.12 -85.14 -13.74
C VAL A 338 -8.52 -85.73 -13.97
N SER A 339 -9.51 -84.85 -14.23
CA SER A 339 -10.89 -85.30 -14.54
C SER A 339 -10.92 -86.28 -15.76
N THR A 340 -10.25 -85.87 -16.84
CA THR A 340 -10.13 -86.73 -18.05
C THR A 340 -9.41 -88.06 -17.75
N GLN A 341 -8.39 -88.01 -16.91
CA GLN A 341 -7.63 -89.23 -16.54
C GLN A 341 -8.46 -90.18 -15.68
N VAL A 342 -9.28 -89.69 -14.78
CA VAL A 342 -10.24 -90.39 -13.94
C VAL A 342 -11.34 -91.08 -14.81
N GLU A 343 -11.85 -90.34 -15.81
CA GLU A 343 -12.82 -90.89 -16.75
C GLU A 343 -12.23 -92.03 -17.61
N LEU A 344 -11.01 -91.93 -18.10
CA LEU A 344 -10.31 -92.94 -18.84
C LEU A 344 -10.05 -94.17 -18.00
N THR A 345 -9.79 -94.07 -16.71
CA THR A 345 -9.60 -95.18 -15.81
C THR A 345 -10.91 -95.90 -15.44
N LYS A 346 -12.04 -95.24 -15.48
CA LYS A 346 -13.39 -95.82 -15.28
C LYS A 346 -13.89 -96.56 -16.48
N SER A 347 -13.43 -96.34 -17.68
CA SER A 347 -13.91 -96.96 -18.94
C SER A 347 -13.14 -98.20 -19.38
N ALA A 348 -12.22 -98.77 -18.60
CA ALA A 348 -11.58 -100.03 -18.88
C ALA A 348 -12.53 -101.18 -18.51
N PRO A 349 -13.07 -101.97 -19.48
CA PRO A 349 -13.94 -103.10 -19.16
C PRO A 349 -13.12 -104.22 -18.51
N GLN A 350 -13.58 -104.70 -17.35
CA GLN A 350 -13.10 -105.94 -16.82
C GLN A 350 -13.58 -107.11 -17.74
N THR A 351 -12.72 -107.61 -18.54
CA THR A 351 -12.93 -108.93 -19.23
C THR A 351 -12.90 -110.06 -18.19
N VAL A 352 -14.07 -110.46 -17.77
CA VAL A 352 -14.20 -111.76 -17.00
C VAL A 352 -13.98 -112.89 -17.97
N LEU A 353 -12.85 -113.55 -17.89
CA LEU A 353 -12.62 -114.86 -18.51
C LEU A 353 -13.29 -115.87 -17.61
N ASN A 354 -14.45 -116.42 -18.06
CA ASN A 354 -15.00 -117.70 -17.54
C ASN A 354 -14.33 -118.91 -18.23
N ASN A 355 -13.73 -119.82 -17.44
CA ASN A 355 -13.50 -121.15 -17.75
C ASN A 355 -14.37 -122.05 -16.85
#